data_1ffcf74b32fd30edc1d6a901d46c6485
#
_entry.id   1ffcf74b32fd30edc1d6a901d46c6485
#
_cell.length_a   1.000
_cell.length_b   1.000
_cell.length_c   1.000
_cell.angle_alpha   90.00
_cell.angle_beta   90.00
_cell.angle_gamma   90.00
#
_symmetry.space_group_name_H-M   'P 1'
#
loop_
_entity.id
_entity.type
_entity.pdbx_description
1 polymer ?
#
loop_
_entity_poly.entity_id
_entity_poly.type
_entity_poly.pdbx_seq_one_letter_code
_entity_poly.pdbx_strand_id
1 'polypeptide(L)'
;MTRGERVIAFVQKYCIIPEGAHVGKPIELAEFQKRFLLEVYDNPAGTRRAYLSVGRKNGKTALIACILLAHLVGPEAVLNSQLVSGALSRDQAALVFNLASKMVQLSPELSKIIRIVPSGKRLIGLPMNTEYKALAAEGRTAHGLSPVLAILDEMGQVKGPQNDFVDAITTSQGAHETPLLLVISTQAPTDADLMSVWLDDAERSDDPKIVSHLYTAPEDCDLSDPKAWAAANPALGLFRSEKDVEEQAKQAERMPTSEAAFRVLTLNQRVNMTSPFVSAKVWKENDARPLEFVGPVYGGLDLSATTDLTSLVLVNRQGDELHCHAYFWMPLDSVQEASKRDRAPYDVWVKQGLIRTTPGRVIDYGFVARDIGEICGGLDVAAIAFDRWRMDRLKAELERAGVDLPLEPFGQGYASMSPALDALESIL
;
A
#
# COMPACT_ATOMS: atom_id res chain seq x y z
N MET A 1 3.37 39.01 7.22
CA MET A 1 2.80 37.67 7.01
C MET A 1 3.55 37.01 5.86
N THR A 2 4.09 35.84 6.10
CA THR A 2 4.71 35.02 5.07
C THR A 2 3.66 34.52 4.05
N ARG A 3 4.08 33.80 3.02
CA ARG A 3 3.19 33.21 2.03
C ARG A 3 2.28 32.14 2.69
N GLY A 4 2.88 31.26 3.50
CA GLY A 4 2.16 30.23 4.26
C GLY A 4 1.20 30.80 5.28
N GLU A 5 1.60 31.84 6.02
CA GLU A 5 0.72 32.54 6.96
C GLU A 5 -0.50 33.15 6.29
N ARG A 6 -0.35 33.68 5.06
CA ARG A 6 -1.50 34.20 4.28
C ARG A 6 -2.48 33.10 3.89
N VAL A 7 -1.96 31.90 3.48
CA VAL A 7 -2.79 30.74 3.17
C VAL A 7 -3.56 30.28 4.42
N ILE A 8 -2.88 30.14 5.55
CA ILE A 8 -3.51 29.76 6.83
C ILE A 8 -4.60 30.76 7.23
N ALA A 9 -4.28 32.07 7.16
CA ALA A 9 -5.26 33.13 7.48
C ALA A 9 -6.47 33.10 6.56
N PHE A 10 -6.28 32.86 5.25
CA PHE A 10 -7.36 32.71 4.30
C PHE A 10 -8.26 31.52 4.66
N VAL A 11 -7.66 30.35 4.91
CA VAL A 11 -8.40 29.12 5.27
C VAL A 11 -9.24 29.35 6.53
N GLN A 12 -8.62 29.85 7.61
CA GLN A 12 -9.32 30.03 8.88
C GLN A 12 -10.39 31.12 8.85
N LYS A 13 -10.27 32.07 7.92
CA LYS A 13 -11.23 33.18 7.79
C LYS A 13 -12.42 32.84 6.88
N TYR A 14 -12.19 32.14 5.78
CA TYR A 14 -13.20 32.00 4.73
C TYR A 14 -13.70 30.57 4.51
N CYS A 15 -12.92 29.55 4.91
CA CYS A 15 -13.33 28.17 4.76
C CYS A 15 -14.18 27.71 5.96
N ILE A 16 -15.30 27.08 5.65
CA ILE A 16 -16.29 26.63 6.63
C ILE A 16 -16.32 25.09 6.61
N ILE A 17 -16.48 24.47 7.77
CA ILE A 17 -16.58 23.01 7.89
C ILE A 17 -17.81 22.55 7.12
N PRO A 18 -17.65 21.71 6.06
CA PRO A 18 -18.73 21.38 5.13
C PRO A 18 -19.63 20.24 5.59
N GLU A 19 -19.13 19.38 6.50
CA GLU A 19 -19.82 18.14 6.90
C GLU A 19 -19.49 17.76 8.36
N GLY A 20 -20.34 16.89 8.94
CA GLY A 20 -20.14 16.33 10.27
C GLY A 20 -20.73 17.19 11.40
N ALA A 21 -20.33 16.87 12.64
CA ALA A 21 -20.89 17.48 13.85
C ALA A 21 -20.65 18.99 14.00
N HIS A 22 -19.65 19.55 13.28
CA HIS A 22 -19.27 20.95 13.37
C HIS A 22 -19.56 21.74 12.10
N VAL A 23 -20.45 21.25 11.24
CA VAL A 23 -20.88 21.92 10.00
C VAL A 23 -21.27 23.37 10.31
N GLY A 24 -20.84 24.29 9.43
CA GLY A 24 -21.13 25.72 9.54
C GLY A 24 -20.14 26.51 10.41
N LYS A 25 -19.24 25.86 11.15
CA LYS A 25 -18.18 26.56 11.91
C LYS A 25 -16.98 26.85 10.99
N PRO A 26 -16.21 27.92 11.25
CA PRO A 26 -14.92 28.15 10.58
C PRO A 26 -13.97 26.94 10.76
N ILE A 27 -13.13 26.71 9.77
CA ILE A 27 -12.10 25.68 9.88
C ILE A 27 -10.98 26.18 10.76
N GLU A 28 -10.67 25.41 11.81
CA GLU A 28 -9.48 25.56 12.62
C GLU A 28 -8.45 24.50 12.20
N LEU A 29 -7.33 24.96 11.64
CA LEU A 29 -6.26 24.05 11.20
C LEU A 29 -5.50 23.51 12.42
N ALA A 30 -5.31 22.20 12.46
CA ALA A 30 -4.45 21.53 13.43
C ALA A 30 -2.97 21.88 13.19
N GLU A 31 -2.12 21.75 14.22
CA GLU A 31 -0.71 22.15 14.12
C GLU A 31 0.07 21.42 13.02
N PHE A 32 -0.20 20.12 12.80
CA PHE A 32 0.45 19.39 11.72
C PHE A 32 0.06 19.92 10.33
N GLN A 33 -1.18 20.39 10.17
CA GLN A 33 -1.65 21.01 8.92
C GLN A 33 -1.02 22.38 8.70
N LYS A 34 -0.94 23.21 9.76
CA LYS A 34 -0.27 24.51 9.69
C LYS A 34 1.21 24.35 9.35
N ARG A 35 1.90 23.42 10.03
CA ARG A 35 3.30 23.11 9.76
C ARG A 35 3.52 22.70 8.30
N PHE A 36 2.71 21.79 7.78
CA PHE A 36 2.78 21.39 6.39
C PHE A 36 2.58 22.56 5.42
N LEU A 37 1.56 23.42 5.67
CA LEU A 37 1.32 24.59 4.83
C LEU A 37 2.49 25.59 4.87
N LEU A 38 3.07 25.86 6.05
CA LEU A 38 4.22 26.75 6.17
C LEU A 38 5.42 26.21 5.41
N GLU A 39 5.76 24.92 5.57
CA GLU A 39 6.88 24.31 4.88
C GLU A 39 6.67 24.27 3.35
N VAL A 40 5.45 24.07 2.86
CA VAL A 40 5.14 24.09 1.43
C VAL A 40 5.25 25.49 0.84
N TYR A 41 4.65 26.49 1.48
CA TYR A 41 4.51 27.82 0.89
C TYR A 41 5.65 28.79 1.25
N ASP A 42 6.33 28.59 2.36
CA ASP A 42 7.46 29.43 2.78
C ASP A 42 8.83 28.84 2.41
N ASN A 43 8.85 27.75 1.65
CA ASN A 43 10.06 27.15 1.16
C ASN A 43 10.85 28.12 0.23
N PRO A 44 12.07 28.55 0.60
CA PRO A 44 12.84 29.48 -0.20
C PRO A 44 13.25 28.95 -1.58
N ALA A 45 13.34 27.63 -1.73
CA ALA A 45 13.64 26.97 -3.00
C ALA A 45 12.44 26.91 -3.96
N GLY A 46 11.23 27.20 -3.44
CA GLY A 46 9.99 27.06 -4.19
C GLY A 46 9.55 25.58 -4.31
N THR A 47 8.59 25.16 -3.51
CA THR A 47 8.10 23.77 -3.52
C THR A 47 7.46 23.42 -4.85
N ARG A 48 7.91 22.32 -5.45
CA ARG A 48 7.31 21.74 -6.67
C ARG A 48 6.51 20.47 -6.38
N ARG A 49 6.92 19.72 -5.37
CA ARG A 49 6.24 18.50 -4.94
C ARG A 49 6.01 18.53 -3.43
N ALA A 50 4.80 18.30 -3.01
CA ALA A 50 4.43 18.28 -1.60
C ALA A 50 3.66 16.99 -1.29
N TYR A 51 4.17 16.19 -0.38
CA TYR A 51 3.59 14.91 0.02
C TYR A 51 3.13 14.98 1.48
N LEU A 52 1.87 14.65 1.73
CA LEU A 52 1.34 14.46 3.08
C LEU A 52 0.72 13.08 3.19
N SER A 53 1.43 12.18 3.87
CA SER A 53 0.94 10.83 4.13
C SER A 53 0.52 10.70 5.59
N VAL A 54 -0.74 10.35 5.82
CA VAL A 54 -1.36 10.27 7.15
C VAL A 54 -2.54 9.30 7.15
N GLY A 55 -2.83 8.66 8.27
CA GLY A 55 -3.94 7.72 8.42
C GLY A 55 -5.30 8.28 7.95
N ARG A 56 -6.27 7.41 7.72
CA ARG A 56 -7.64 7.83 7.36
C ARG A 56 -8.28 8.69 8.45
N LYS A 57 -9.24 9.55 8.05
CA LYS A 57 -10.03 10.45 8.94
C LYS A 57 -9.21 11.53 9.66
N ASN A 58 -8.02 11.86 9.16
CA ASN A 58 -7.22 12.99 9.62
C ASN A 58 -7.49 14.30 8.84
N GLY A 59 -8.66 14.44 8.23
CA GLY A 59 -9.07 15.68 7.56
C GLY A 59 -8.41 15.95 6.20
N LYS A 60 -7.84 14.92 5.54
CA LYS A 60 -7.12 15.05 4.26
C LYS A 60 -7.91 15.81 3.19
N THR A 61 -9.09 15.31 2.85
CA THR A 61 -9.89 15.87 1.75
C THR A 61 -10.41 17.28 2.05
N ALA A 62 -10.70 17.59 3.32
CA ALA A 62 -11.05 18.95 3.75
C ALA A 62 -9.86 19.90 3.60
N LEU A 63 -8.64 19.48 3.97
CA LEU A 63 -7.43 20.27 3.76
C LEU A 63 -7.16 20.51 2.27
N ILE A 64 -7.31 19.48 1.43
CA ILE A 64 -7.23 19.62 -0.04
C ILE A 64 -8.21 20.67 -0.55
N ALA A 65 -9.47 20.65 -0.11
CA ALA A 65 -10.47 21.62 -0.54
C ALA A 65 -10.11 23.05 -0.10
N CYS A 66 -9.54 23.23 1.10
CA CYS A 66 -9.06 24.53 1.56
C CYS A 66 -7.89 25.06 0.73
N ILE A 67 -6.90 24.22 0.42
CA ILE A 67 -5.75 24.56 -0.44
C ILE A 67 -6.25 24.94 -1.84
N LEU A 68 -7.16 24.14 -2.40
CA LEU A 68 -7.80 24.43 -3.68
C LEU A 68 -8.43 25.82 -3.69
N LEU A 69 -9.22 26.18 -2.69
CA LEU A 69 -9.88 27.49 -2.59
C LEU A 69 -8.87 28.64 -2.42
N ALA A 70 -7.75 28.41 -1.70
CA ALA A 70 -6.66 29.37 -1.58
C ALA A 70 -5.98 29.68 -2.93
N HIS A 71 -5.88 28.68 -3.82
CA HIS A 71 -5.38 28.87 -5.18
C HIS A 71 -6.44 29.35 -6.17
N LEU A 72 -7.73 29.12 -5.90
CA LEU A 72 -8.80 29.53 -6.79
C LEU A 72 -9.11 31.04 -6.67
N VAL A 73 -9.22 31.57 -5.45
CA VAL A 73 -9.60 32.97 -5.19
C VAL A 73 -8.83 33.61 -4.02
N GLY A 74 -7.92 32.87 -3.39
CA GLY A 74 -7.16 33.31 -2.22
C GLY A 74 -5.77 33.86 -2.58
N PRO A 75 -4.82 33.83 -1.61
CA PRO A 75 -3.50 34.44 -1.77
C PRO A 75 -2.61 33.77 -2.81
N GLU A 76 -2.94 32.56 -3.25
CA GLU A 76 -2.19 31.81 -4.24
C GLU A 76 -2.84 31.83 -5.64
N ALA A 77 -3.90 32.61 -5.84
CA ALA A 77 -4.59 32.71 -7.12
C ALA A 77 -3.72 33.39 -8.16
N VAL A 78 -3.56 32.75 -9.33
CA VAL A 78 -2.81 33.27 -10.48
C VAL A 78 -3.78 33.56 -11.61
N LEU A 79 -3.67 34.73 -12.23
CA LEU A 79 -4.55 35.16 -13.32
C LEU A 79 -4.60 34.14 -14.47
N ASN A 80 -5.83 33.81 -14.92
CA ASN A 80 -6.12 32.87 -16.02
C ASN A 80 -5.54 31.47 -15.82
N SER A 81 -5.32 31.02 -14.57
CA SER A 81 -4.69 29.74 -14.28
C SER A 81 -5.69 28.58 -14.18
N GLN A 82 -5.17 27.39 -14.42
CA GLN A 82 -5.88 26.13 -14.26
C GLN A 82 -5.43 25.40 -13.00
N LEU A 83 -6.39 24.82 -12.31
CA LEU A 83 -6.19 23.97 -11.14
C LEU A 83 -6.86 22.62 -11.41
N VAL A 84 -6.23 21.53 -11.07
CA VAL A 84 -6.82 20.20 -11.27
C VAL A 84 -6.71 19.34 -10.01
N SER A 85 -7.68 18.48 -9.79
CA SER A 85 -7.51 17.32 -8.93
C SER A 85 -7.68 16.05 -9.72
N GLY A 86 -6.86 15.06 -9.42
CA GLY A 86 -6.87 13.74 -10.02
C GLY A 86 -7.19 12.65 -9.00
N ALA A 87 -8.05 11.70 -9.38
CA ALA A 87 -8.30 10.48 -8.62
C ALA A 87 -8.52 9.30 -9.57
N LEU A 88 -8.39 8.07 -9.07
CA LEU A 88 -8.51 6.86 -9.87
C LEU A 88 -9.91 6.64 -10.43
N SER A 89 -10.97 7.04 -9.70
CA SER A 89 -12.35 6.91 -10.13
C SER A 89 -13.06 8.26 -10.19
N ARG A 90 -14.17 8.31 -10.95
CA ARG A 90 -15.02 9.53 -11.05
C ARG A 90 -15.63 9.93 -9.71
N ASP A 91 -16.01 8.97 -8.90
CA ASP A 91 -16.61 9.23 -7.60
C ASP A 91 -15.61 9.82 -6.63
N GLN A 92 -14.38 9.30 -6.59
CA GLN A 92 -13.28 9.85 -5.79
C GLN A 92 -12.90 11.27 -6.28
N ALA A 93 -12.77 11.48 -7.59
CA ALA A 93 -12.50 12.80 -8.14
C ALA A 93 -13.60 13.83 -7.76
N ALA A 94 -14.86 13.39 -7.64
CA ALA A 94 -15.96 14.24 -7.23
C ALA A 94 -15.90 14.66 -5.75
N LEU A 95 -15.20 13.94 -4.87
CA LEU A 95 -15.16 14.25 -3.43
C LEU A 95 -14.57 15.63 -3.15
N VAL A 96 -13.42 15.94 -3.74
CA VAL A 96 -12.76 17.25 -3.59
C VAL A 96 -13.67 18.37 -4.08
N PHE A 97 -14.26 18.21 -5.28
CA PHE A 97 -15.22 19.17 -5.85
C PHE A 97 -16.42 19.36 -4.94
N ASN A 98 -17.02 18.29 -4.43
CA ASN A 98 -18.21 18.35 -3.60
C ASN A 98 -17.94 19.08 -2.29
N LEU A 99 -16.81 18.75 -1.61
CA LEU A 99 -16.43 19.44 -0.37
C LEU A 99 -16.12 20.92 -0.59
N ALA A 100 -15.34 21.27 -1.61
CA ALA A 100 -15.07 22.66 -1.96
C ALA A 100 -16.35 23.40 -2.30
N SER A 101 -17.27 22.80 -3.06
CA SER A 101 -18.57 23.40 -3.39
C SER A 101 -19.42 23.66 -2.15
N LYS A 102 -19.47 22.74 -1.18
CA LYS A 102 -20.17 22.93 0.11
C LYS A 102 -19.53 24.05 0.92
N MET A 103 -18.19 24.13 0.98
CA MET A 103 -17.48 25.22 1.65
C MET A 103 -17.84 26.57 1.03
N VAL A 104 -17.88 26.66 -0.32
CA VAL A 104 -18.30 27.87 -1.04
C VAL A 104 -19.74 28.26 -0.71
N GLN A 105 -20.67 27.30 -0.71
CA GLN A 105 -22.08 27.55 -0.41
C GLN A 105 -22.32 28.04 1.02
N LEU A 106 -21.52 27.56 1.98
CA LEU A 106 -21.60 27.93 3.39
C LEU A 106 -20.89 29.26 3.70
N SER A 107 -20.01 29.76 2.83
CA SER A 107 -19.26 31.00 3.01
C SER A 107 -19.89 32.13 2.19
N PRO A 108 -20.49 33.15 2.85
CA PRO A 108 -21.12 34.28 2.14
C PRO A 108 -20.17 35.06 1.24
N GLU A 109 -18.88 35.11 1.61
CA GLU A 109 -17.84 35.81 0.85
C GLU A 109 -17.44 35.00 -0.40
N LEU A 110 -17.18 33.71 -0.22
CA LEU A 110 -16.74 32.84 -1.32
C LEU A 110 -17.86 32.63 -2.34
N SER A 111 -19.13 32.53 -1.91
CA SER A 111 -20.29 32.37 -2.81
C SER A 111 -20.48 33.51 -3.78
N LYS A 112 -20.00 34.73 -3.46
CA LYS A 112 -20.09 35.91 -4.34
C LYS A 112 -19.04 35.91 -5.46
N ILE A 113 -17.90 35.23 -5.24
CA ILE A 113 -16.73 35.32 -6.13
C ILE A 113 -16.38 33.98 -6.78
N ILE A 114 -17.09 32.89 -6.46
CA ILE A 114 -16.89 31.57 -7.06
C ILE A 114 -18.17 31.08 -7.70
N ARG A 115 -18.08 30.72 -8.98
CA ARG A 115 -19.18 30.08 -9.71
C ARG A 115 -19.01 28.58 -9.71
N ILE A 116 -20.00 27.85 -9.20
CA ILE A 116 -20.03 26.38 -9.17
C ILE A 116 -20.69 25.86 -10.45
N VAL A 117 -20.06 24.92 -11.15
CA VAL A 117 -20.57 24.24 -12.36
C VAL A 117 -20.65 22.73 -12.10
N PRO A 118 -21.78 22.23 -11.56
CA PRO A 118 -21.91 20.85 -11.10
C PRO A 118 -21.78 19.83 -12.23
N SER A 119 -22.32 20.07 -13.39
CA SER A 119 -22.30 19.16 -14.55
C SER A 119 -20.87 18.84 -15.03
N GLY A 120 -19.96 19.82 -14.89
CA GLY A 120 -18.55 19.67 -15.30
C GLY A 120 -17.61 19.38 -14.14
N LYS A 121 -18.09 19.30 -12.88
CA LYS A 121 -17.27 19.25 -11.67
C LYS A 121 -16.19 20.34 -11.66
N ARG A 122 -16.62 21.59 -11.96
CA ARG A 122 -15.73 22.76 -12.09
C ARG A 122 -16.12 23.87 -11.11
N LEU A 123 -15.10 24.59 -10.65
CA LEU A 123 -15.25 25.85 -9.91
C LEU A 123 -14.53 26.95 -10.70
N ILE A 124 -15.14 28.12 -10.80
CA ILE A 124 -14.58 29.28 -11.51
C ILE A 124 -14.43 30.43 -10.52
N GLY A 125 -13.18 30.82 -10.26
CA GLY A 125 -12.85 32.01 -9.46
C GLY A 125 -12.96 33.27 -10.32
N LEU A 126 -13.98 34.09 -10.06
CA LEU A 126 -14.31 35.27 -10.89
C LEU A 126 -13.23 36.37 -10.85
N PRO A 127 -12.58 36.70 -9.70
CA PRO A 127 -11.65 37.83 -9.64
C PRO A 127 -10.39 37.64 -10.49
N MET A 128 -9.87 36.40 -10.59
CA MET A 128 -8.62 36.08 -11.30
C MET A 128 -8.85 35.20 -12.53
N ASN A 129 -10.12 34.96 -12.90
CA ASN A 129 -10.50 34.06 -13.99
C ASN A 129 -9.79 32.71 -13.90
N THR A 130 -9.70 32.14 -12.67
CA THR A 130 -9.12 30.85 -12.38
C THR A 130 -10.14 29.75 -12.62
N GLU A 131 -9.72 28.58 -13.06
CA GLU A 131 -10.61 27.44 -13.26
C GLU A 131 -10.07 26.20 -12.56
N TYR A 132 -10.89 25.58 -11.73
CA TYR A 132 -10.65 24.26 -11.20
C TYR A 132 -11.51 23.20 -11.89
N LYS A 133 -10.92 22.02 -12.17
CA LYS A 133 -11.62 20.88 -12.75
C LYS A 133 -11.17 19.57 -12.07
N ALA A 134 -12.16 18.76 -11.67
CA ALA A 134 -11.90 17.39 -11.21
C ALA A 134 -11.70 16.45 -12.41
N LEU A 135 -10.63 15.62 -12.35
CA LEU A 135 -10.24 14.66 -13.39
C LEU A 135 -10.30 13.24 -12.83
N ALA A 136 -10.68 12.28 -13.67
CA ALA A 136 -10.65 10.86 -13.33
C ALA A 136 -9.82 10.09 -14.34
N ALA A 137 -9.13 9.03 -13.88
CA ALA A 137 -8.25 8.19 -14.70
C ALA A 137 -8.98 7.51 -15.88
N GLU A 138 -10.28 7.25 -15.74
CA GLU A 138 -11.12 6.65 -16.78
C GLU A 138 -11.34 7.55 -18.02
N GLY A 139 -10.97 8.83 -17.94
CA GLY A 139 -11.10 9.79 -19.03
C GLY A 139 -9.75 10.16 -19.63
N ARG A 140 -9.56 9.98 -20.94
CA ARG A 140 -8.35 10.39 -21.70
C ARG A 140 -8.16 11.92 -21.77
N THR A 141 -8.51 12.67 -20.71
CA THR A 141 -8.70 14.13 -20.75
C THR A 141 -7.55 14.94 -20.15
N ALA A 142 -6.39 14.33 -19.86
CA ALA A 142 -5.23 15.08 -19.33
C ALA A 142 -4.42 15.80 -20.42
N HIS A 143 -4.66 15.53 -21.71
CA HIS A 143 -3.96 16.20 -22.79
C HIS A 143 -4.45 17.65 -22.98
N GLY A 144 -3.51 18.59 -23.07
CA GLY A 144 -3.78 20.01 -23.28
C GLY A 144 -4.04 20.82 -21.99
N LEU A 145 -3.81 20.23 -20.82
CA LEU A 145 -3.86 20.93 -19.54
C LEU A 145 -2.49 21.58 -19.24
N SER A 146 -2.54 22.69 -18.48
CA SER A 146 -1.34 23.35 -17.93
C SER A 146 -1.66 23.89 -16.54
N PRO A 147 -1.79 23.00 -15.52
CA PRO A 147 -2.22 23.45 -14.21
C PRO A 147 -1.05 24.02 -13.38
N VAL A 148 -1.30 25.15 -12.71
CA VAL A 148 -0.39 25.71 -11.70
C VAL A 148 -0.44 24.89 -10.39
N LEU A 149 -1.60 24.27 -10.11
CA LEU A 149 -1.79 23.35 -9.00
C LEU A 149 -2.40 22.05 -9.51
N ALA A 150 -1.72 20.95 -9.27
CA ALA A 150 -2.27 19.62 -9.44
C ALA A 150 -2.36 18.92 -8.09
N ILE A 151 -3.53 18.39 -7.76
CA ILE A 151 -3.79 17.68 -6.51
C ILE A 151 -4.09 16.22 -6.83
N LEU A 152 -3.37 15.31 -6.20
CA LEU A 152 -3.63 13.88 -6.28
C LEU A 152 -4.08 13.37 -4.92
N ASP A 153 -5.29 12.83 -4.87
CA ASP A 153 -5.88 12.25 -3.66
C ASP A 153 -5.85 10.73 -3.74
N GLU A 154 -5.69 10.08 -2.59
CA GLU A 154 -5.69 8.62 -2.41
C GLU A 154 -4.69 7.85 -3.29
N MET A 155 -3.52 8.44 -3.53
CA MET A 155 -2.45 7.82 -4.32
C MET A 155 -1.92 6.50 -3.73
N GLY A 156 -2.14 6.24 -2.44
CA GLY A 156 -1.85 4.94 -1.82
C GLY A 156 -2.66 3.76 -2.40
N GLN A 157 -3.68 4.02 -3.22
CA GLN A 157 -4.44 2.97 -3.91
C GLN A 157 -3.90 2.63 -5.31
N VAL A 158 -2.95 3.43 -5.83
CA VAL A 158 -2.32 3.17 -7.13
C VAL A 158 -1.34 2.00 -7.02
N LYS A 159 -1.63 0.94 -7.74
CA LYS A 159 -0.79 -0.26 -7.77
C LYS A 159 0.34 -0.14 -8.80
N GLY A 160 1.50 -0.65 -8.41
CA GLY A 160 2.71 -0.63 -9.24
C GLY A 160 3.42 0.73 -9.24
N PRO A 161 4.64 0.79 -9.81
CA PRO A 161 5.54 1.94 -9.72
C PRO A 161 5.20 3.09 -10.67
N GLN A 162 4.27 2.89 -11.60
CA GLN A 162 3.90 3.86 -12.65
C GLN A 162 2.39 3.87 -12.89
N ASN A 163 1.88 5.03 -13.33
CA ASN A 163 0.49 5.18 -13.72
C ASN A 163 0.35 6.27 -14.78
N ASP A 164 -0.14 5.90 -15.97
CA ASP A 164 -0.25 6.80 -17.14
C ASP A 164 -1.06 8.08 -16.86
N PHE A 165 -2.10 8.00 -16.05
CA PHE A 165 -2.91 9.16 -15.70
C PHE A 165 -2.15 10.15 -14.81
N VAL A 166 -1.41 9.63 -13.82
CA VAL A 166 -0.56 10.42 -12.94
C VAL A 166 0.58 11.06 -13.73
N ASP A 167 1.21 10.31 -14.64
CA ASP A 167 2.28 10.80 -15.50
C ASP A 167 1.78 11.91 -16.44
N ALA A 168 0.56 11.77 -16.99
CA ALA A 168 -0.05 12.80 -17.80
C ALA A 168 -0.32 14.10 -17.03
N ILE A 169 -0.77 14.01 -15.76
CA ILE A 169 -0.97 15.19 -14.90
C ILE A 169 0.37 15.83 -14.54
N THR A 170 1.36 15.06 -14.11
CA THR A 170 2.65 15.61 -13.68
C THR A 170 3.42 16.26 -14.82
N THR A 171 3.38 15.66 -16.02
CA THR A 171 4.03 16.24 -17.22
C THR A 171 3.29 17.46 -17.75
N SER A 172 1.97 17.58 -17.54
CA SER A 172 1.17 18.74 -17.99
C SER A 172 1.56 20.07 -17.29
N GLN A 173 2.25 20.01 -16.16
CA GLN A 173 2.71 21.18 -15.40
C GLN A 173 3.97 21.84 -15.96
N GLY A 174 4.61 21.28 -16.97
CA GLY A 174 5.90 21.70 -17.50
C GLY A 174 5.96 23.13 -18.08
N ALA A 175 4.81 23.77 -18.37
CA ALA A 175 4.73 25.13 -18.88
C ALA A 175 4.87 26.22 -17.80
N HIS A 176 4.83 25.87 -16.51
CA HIS A 176 4.93 26.81 -15.40
C HIS A 176 6.31 26.77 -14.74
N GLU A 177 6.79 27.93 -14.30
CA GLU A 177 8.08 28.01 -13.57
C GLU A 177 8.02 27.37 -12.18
N THR A 178 6.91 27.58 -11.47
CA THR A 178 6.70 27.11 -10.09
C THR A 178 5.35 26.41 -9.91
N PRO A 179 5.08 25.33 -10.66
CA PRO A 179 3.85 24.58 -10.46
C PRO A 179 3.95 23.76 -9.18
N LEU A 180 2.83 23.56 -8.51
CA LEU A 180 2.76 22.71 -7.32
C LEU A 180 2.03 21.41 -7.62
N LEU A 181 2.70 20.27 -7.42
CA LEU A 181 2.08 18.95 -7.30
C LEU A 181 1.86 18.66 -5.82
N LEU A 182 0.61 18.53 -5.41
CA LEU A 182 0.22 18.22 -4.04
C LEU A 182 -0.37 16.81 -3.99
N VAL A 183 0.20 15.95 -3.17
CA VAL A 183 -0.27 14.57 -2.97
C VAL A 183 -0.63 14.39 -1.51
N ILE A 184 -1.89 14.10 -1.21
CA ILE A 184 -2.35 13.84 0.15
C ILE A 184 -3.04 12.47 0.19
N SER A 185 -2.46 11.50 0.90
CA SER A 185 -2.90 10.10 0.87
C SER A 185 -2.56 9.37 2.17
N THR A 186 -3.01 8.12 2.29
CA THR A 186 -2.32 7.11 3.10
C THR A 186 -1.10 6.60 2.36
N GLN A 187 -0.18 5.91 3.03
CA GLN A 187 0.84 5.10 2.34
C GLN A 187 0.19 4.06 1.44
N ALA A 188 0.92 3.61 0.44
CA ALA A 188 0.56 2.43 -0.31
C ALA A 188 0.89 1.17 0.48
N PRO A 189 0.19 0.04 0.21
CA PRO A 189 0.43 -1.21 0.93
C PRO A 189 1.83 -1.77 0.73
N THR A 190 2.39 -1.65 -0.47
CA THR A 190 3.68 -2.25 -0.82
C THR A 190 4.74 -1.22 -1.20
N ASP A 191 6.02 -1.57 -1.04
CA ASP A 191 7.14 -0.72 -1.45
C ASP A 191 7.21 -0.50 -2.97
N ALA A 192 6.62 -1.42 -3.76
CA ALA A 192 6.62 -1.34 -5.22
C ALA A 192 5.57 -0.37 -5.77
N ASP A 193 4.65 0.11 -4.94
CA ASP A 193 3.58 0.98 -5.37
C ASP A 193 4.05 2.44 -5.46
N LEU A 194 3.46 3.20 -6.38
CA LEU A 194 3.89 4.55 -6.76
C LEU A 194 4.05 5.51 -5.57
N MET A 195 3.09 5.52 -4.63
CA MET A 195 3.16 6.40 -3.46
C MET A 195 4.35 6.05 -2.55
N SER A 196 4.65 4.76 -2.37
CA SER A 196 5.81 4.31 -1.60
C SER A 196 7.11 4.74 -2.26
N VAL A 197 7.22 4.54 -3.59
CA VAL A 197 8.39 4.97 -4.37
C VAL A 197 8.62 6.49 -4.23
N TRP A 198 7.58 7.30 -4.26
CA TRP A 198 7.70 8.76 -4.12
C TRP A 198 8.07 9.20 -2.71
N LEU A 199 7.55 8.53 -1.67
CA LEU A 199 7.93 8.83 -0.29
C LEU A 199 9.39 8.45 -0.03
N ASP A 200 9.83 7.30 -0.53
CA ASP A 200 11.23 6.84 -0.41
C ASP A 200 12.20 7.75 -1.20
N ASP A 201 11.79 8.22 -2.38
CA ASP A 201 12.56 9.20 -3.14
C ASP A 201 12.68 10.52 -2.37
N ALA A 202 11.58 11.01 -1.79
CA ALA A 202 11.57 12.24 -1.01
C ALA A 202 12.43 12.15 0.26
N GLU A 203 12.51 10.97 0.90
CA GLU A 203 13.34 10.75 2.09
C GLU A 203 14.84 10.70 1.75
N ARG A 204 15.19 10.14 0.58
CA ARG A 204 16.59 9.97 0.14
C ARG A 204 17.12 11.15 -0.65
N SER A 205 16.24 11.97 -1.19
CA SER A 205 16.59 13.09 -2.07
C SER A 205 16.97 14.32 -1.25
N ASP A 206 18.07 14.98 -1.67
CA ASP A 206 18.45 16.30 -1.18
C ASP A 206 17.77 17.43 -1.99
N ASP A 207 16.74 17.14 -2.79
CA ASP A 207 16.05 18.17 -3.59
C ASP A 207 15.23 19.10 -2.68
N PRO A 208 15.65 20.37 -2.48
CA PRO A 208 14.97 21.30 -1.60
C PRO A 208 13.57 21.69 -2.09
N LYS A 209 13.17 21.30 -3.31
CA LYS A 209 11.85 21.56 -3.88
C LYS A 209 10.83 20.48 -3.55
N ILE A 210 11.22 19.47 -2.79
CA ILE A 210 10.33 18.42 -2.29
C ILE A 210 10.06 18.65 -0.80
N VAL A 211 8.79 18.72 -0.41
CA VAL A 211 8.34 18.73 0.98
C VAL A 211 7.56 17.45 1.24
N SER A 212 7.99 16.66 2.22
CA SER A 212 7.36 15.37 2.52
C SER A 212 7.09 15.23 4.02
N HIS A 213 5.83 15.01 4.38
CA HIS A 213 5.43 14.70 5.73
C HIS A 213 4.80 13.31 5.78
N LEU A 214 5.46 12.39 6.46
CA LEU A 214 5.00 11.03 6.69
C LEU A 214 4.66 10.83 8.17
N TYR A 215 3.39 10.57 8.45
CA TYR A 215 2.89 10.19 9.77
C TYR A 215 2.53 8.70 9.72
N THR A 216 3.35 7.86 10.29
CA THR A 216 3.20 6.40 10.31
C THR A 216 3.51 5.85 11.69
N ALA A 217 2.86 4.76 12.06
CA ALA A 217 3.21 4.01 13.27
C ALA A 217 4.52 3.20 13.03
N PRO A 218 5.30 2.89 14.08
CA PRO A 218 6.42 1.96 13.97
C PRO A 218 5.98 0.61 13.38
N GLU A 219 6.84 -0.02 12.57
CA GLU A 219 6.51 -1.27 11.86
C GLU A 219 6.10 -2.40 12.82
N ASP A 220 6.85 -2.59 13.90
CA ASP A 220 6.64 -3.66 14.88
C ASP A 220 5.76 -3.24 16.07
N CYS A 221 4.90 -2.21 15.89
CA CYS A 221 4.04 -1.75 16.99
C CYS A 221 2.93 -2.75 17.29
N ASP A 222 2.55 -2.80 18.58
CA ASP A 222 1.33 -3.45 19.01
C ASP A 222 0.11 -2.68 18.44
N LEU A 223 -0.92 -3.42 18.01
CA LEU A 223 -2.14 -2.84 17.46
C LEU A 223 -2.90 -1.99 18.50
N SER A 224 -2.77 -2.34 19.78
CA SER A 224 -3.40 -1.64 20.90
C SER A 224 -2.57 -0.51 21.50
N ASP A 225 -1.38 -0.18 20.94
CA ASP A 225 -0.53 0.90 21.46
C ASP A 225 -1.06 2.30 21.09
N PRO A 226 -1.54 3.11 22.07
CA PRO A 226 -2.01 4.48 21.80
C PRO A 226 -0.93 5.41 21.24
N LYS A 227 0.36 5.14 21.50
CA LYS A 227 1.47 5.94 20.96
C LYS A 227 1.64 5.67 19.45
N ALA A 228 1.47 4.42 19.04
CA ALA A 228 1.46 4.05 17.61
C ALA A 228 0.28 4.71 16.89
N TRP A 229 -0.91 4.73 17.50
CA TRP A 229 -2.07 5.43 16.95
C TRP A 229 -1.80 6.92 16.75
N ALA A 230 -1.24 7.59 17.78
CA ALA A 230 -0.93 9.03 17.73
C ALA A 230 0.15 9.35 16.66
N ALA A 231 1.15 8.49 16.48
CA ALA A 231 2.19 8.68 15.47
C ALA A 231 1.63 8.72 14.04
N ALA A 232 0.65 7.86 13.74
CA ALA A 232 0.00 7.80 12.43
C ALA A 232 -1.18 8.77 12.26
N ASN A 233 -1.73 9.27 13.37
CA ASN A 233 -2.94 10.09 13.39
C ASN A 233 -2.74 11.37 14.19
N PRO A 234 -2.08 12.39 13.63
CA PRO A 234 -1.83 13.65 14.33
C PRO A 234 -3.10 14.45 14.69
N ALA A 235 -4.26 14.06 14.18
CA ALA A 235 -5.57 14.61 14.55
C ALA A 235 -6.27 13.81 15.66
N LEU A 236 -5.61 12.78 16.23
CA LEU A 236 -6.18 11.95 17.30
C LEU A 236 -6.51 12.82 18.54
N GLY A 237 -7.71 12.67 19.09
CA GLY A 237 -8.18 13.50 20.20
C GLY A 237 -8.63 14.92 19.82
N LEU A 238 -8.37 15.39 18.59
CA LEU A 238 -8.87 16.68 18.09
C LEU A 238 -10.19 16.50 17.34
N PHE A 239 -10.14 15.88 16.18
CA PHE A 239 -11.33 15.55 15.36
C PHE A 239 -11.33 14.10 14.86
N ARG A 240 -10.27 13.32 15.15
CA ARG A 240 -10.20 11.87 15.02
C ARG A 240 -10.51 11.21 16.36
N SER A 241 -11.56 10.41 16.42
CA SER A 241 -12.00 9.74 17.66
C SER A 241 -11.01 8.66 18.09
N GLU A 242 -10.51 8.74 19.32
CA GLU A 242 -9.67 7.70 19.94
C GLU A 242 -10.47 6.40 20.14
N LYS A 243 -11.74 6.49 20.56
CA LYS A 243 -12.60 5.33 20.76
C LYS A 243 -12.81 4.54 19.46
N ASP A 244 -12.98 5.24 18.33
CA ASP A 244 -13.13 4.60 17.03
C ASP A 244 -11.84 3.86 16.62
N VAL A 245 -10.66 4.41 16.94
CA VAL A 245 -9.37 3.73 16.69
C VAL A 245 -9.20 2.52 17.60
N GLU A 246 -9.53 2.64 18.89
CA GLU A 246 -9.49 1.54 19.85
C GLU A 246 -10.41 0.37 19.44
N GLU A 247 -11.63 0.67 18.98
CA GLU A 247 -12.57 -0.36 18.49
C GLU A 247 -12.04 -1.06 17.24
N GLN A 248 -11.44 -0.32 16.30
CA GLN A 248 -10.81 -0.89 15.12
C GLN A 248 -9.58 -1.75 15.48
N ALA A 249 -8.76 -1.33 16.44
CA ALA A 249 -7.63 -2.10 16.93
C ALA A 249 -8.07 -3.44 17.56
N LYS A 250 -9.07 -3.41 18.45
CA LYS A 250 -9.66 -4.63 19.04
C LYS A 250 -10.25 -5.57 18.01
N GLN A 251 -10.83 -5.03 16.93
CA GLN A 251 -11.32 -5.85 15.83
C GLN A 251 -10.16 -6.48 15.05
N ALA A 252 -9.11 -5.70 14.77
CA ALA A 252 -7.93 -6.18 14.05
C ALA A 252 -7.18 -7.29 14.82
N GLU A 253 -7.10 -7.19 16.15
CA GLU A 253 -6.52 -8.25 17.00
C GLU A 253 -7.30 -9.58 16.93
N ARG A 254 -8.63 -9.52 16.79
CA ARG A 254 -9.47 -10.72 16.73
C ARG A 254 -9.61 -11.31 15.33
N MET A 255 -9.43 -10.48 14.29
CA MET A 255 -9.68 -10.85 12.90
C MET A 255 -8.45 -10.54 12.04
N PRO A 256 -7.62 -11.53 11.70
CA PRO A 256 -6.42 -11.33 10.89
C PRO A 256 -6.66 -10.60 9.57
N THR A 257 -7.82 -10.84 8.93
CA THR A 257 -8.23 -10.14 7.71
C THR A 257 -8.45 -8.64 7.90
N SER A 258 -8.78 -8.21 9.11
CA SER A 258 -8.97 -6.79 9.47
C SER A 258 -7.65 -6.12 9.85
N GLU A 259 -6.65 -6.87 10.31
CA GLU A 259 -5.34 -6.34 10.72
C GLU A 259 -4.64 -5.59 9.59
N ALA A 260 -4.52 -6.20 8.41
CA ALA A 260 -3.87 -5.58 7.25
C ALA A 260 -4.54 -4.24 6.88
N ALA A 261 -5.88 -4.19 6.88
CA ALA A 261 -6.61 -2.97 6.62
C ALA A 261 -6.39 -1.90 7.71
N PHE A 262 -6.36 -2.29 8.98
CA PHE A 262 -6.09 -1.38 10.11
C PHE A 262 -4.66 -0.81 10.02
N ARG A 263 -3.66 -1.66 9.77
CA ARG A 263 -2.27 -1.23 9.60
C ARG A 263 -2.11 -0.23 8.45
N VAL A 264 -2.65 -0.53 7.27
CA VAL A 264 -2.53 0.37 6.10
C VAL A 264 -3.33 1.65 6.29
N LEU A 265 -4.59 1.56 6.70
CA LEU A 265 -5.52 2.68 6.63
C LEU A 265 -5.55 3.55 7.89
N THR A 266 -5.27 2.95 9.06
CA THR A 266 -5.31 3.65 10.34
C THR A 266 -3.91 3.91 10.89
N LEU A 267 -3.03 2.92 10.87
CA LEU A 267 -1.64 3.07 11.29
C LEU A 267 -0.72 3.62 10.19
N ASN A 268 -1.24 3.76 8.97
CA ASN A 268 -0.52 4.30 7.82
C ASN A 268 0.80 3.56 7.53
N GLN A 269 0.82 2.25 7.79
CA GLN A 269 1.97 1.38 7.56
C GLN A 269 1.93 0.76 6.16
N ARG A 270 3.09 0.37 5.65
CA ARG A 270 3.22 -0.49 4.48
C ARG A 270 3.07 -1.93 4.94
N VAL A 271 2.09 -2.62 4.43
CA VAL A 271 1.87 -4.05 4.71
C VAL A 271 1.56 -4.69 3.38
N ASN A 272 2.24 -5.74 3.04
CA ASN A 272 1.82 -6.54 1.89
C ASN A 272 0.37 -6.95 2.12
N MET A 273 -0.54 -6.41 1.29
CA MET A 273 -2.01 -6.62 1.40
C MET A 273 -2.46 -8.02 0.91
N THR A 274 -1.57 -8.95 0.73
CA THR A 274 -1.96 -10.34 0.88
C THR A 274 -2.27 -10.50 2.35
N SER A 275 -3.54 -10.54 2.68
CA SER A 275 -4.01 -10.90 4.04
C SER A 275 -3.19 -12.12 4.43
N PRO A 276 -2.25 -12.05 5.37
CA PRO A 276 -1.49 -13.23 5.69
C PRO A 276 -2.50 -14.27 6.14
N PHE A 277 -2.41 -15.46 5.60
CA PHE A 277 -3.26 -16.58 5.99
C PHE A 277 -3.20 -16.80 7.51
N VAL A 278 -2.04 -16.53 8.10
CA VAL A 278 -1.77 -16.63 9.54
C VAL A 278 -1.25 -15.29 10.04
N SER A 279 -1.77 -14.80 11.18
CA SER A 279 -1.25 -13.59 11.81
C SER A 279 0.22 -13.77 12.25
N ALA A 280 1.00 -12.68 12.28
CA ALA A 280 2.38 -12.72 12.74
C ALA A 280 2.51 -13.25 14.19
N LYS A 281 1.49 -13.02 15.02
CA LYS A 281 1.44 -13.53 16.39
C LYS A 281 1.30 -15.05 16.41
N VAL A 282 0.30 -15.60 15.71
CA VAL A 282 0.06 -17.06 15.60
C VAL A 282 1.29 -17.74 14.97
N TRP A 283 1.89 -17.12 13.94
CA TRP A 283 3.14 -17.64 13.34
C TRP A 283 4.28 -17.75 14.35
N LYS A 284 4.49 -16.72 15.18
CA LYS A 284 5.52 -16.73 16.23
C LYS A 284 5.23 -17.71 17.36
N GLU A 285 3.95 -17.91 17.70
CA GLU A 285 3.54 -18.91 18.72
C GLU A 285 3.84 -20.36 18.28
N ASN A 286 3.92 -20.59 16.97
CA ASN A 286 4.26 -21.88 16.37
C ASN A 286 5.75 -21.99 15.94
N ASP A 287 6.64 -21.13 16.44
CA ASP A 287 8.09 -21.10 16.14
C ASP A 287 8.92 -22.10 16.98
N ALA A 288 8.38 -23.26 17.27
CA ALA A 288 9.11 -24.34 17.93
C ALA A 288 9.97 -25.09 16.91
N ARG A 289 11.20 -25.50 17.33
CA ARG A 289 12.07 -26.32 16.49
C ARG A 289 11.42 -27.70 16.27
N PRO A 290 11.19 -28.10 15.00
CA PRO A 290 10.55 -29.39 14.75
C PRO A 290 11.41 -30.56 15.25
N LEU A 291 10.74 -31.59 15.79
CA LEU A 291 11.37 -32.82 16.21
C LEU A 291 11.66 -33.72 15.00
N GLU A 292 12.53 -34.72 15.19
CA GLU A 292 12.73 -35.79 14.21
C GLU A 292 11.42 -36.58 14.00
N PHE A 293 11.17 -36.97 12.76
CA PHE A 293 9.94 -37.67 12.42
C PHE A 293 9.92 -39.11 12.97
N VAL A 294 8.80 -39.47 13.56
CA VAL A 294 8.55 -40.81 14.12
C VAL A 294 7.20 -41.30 13.58
N GLY A 295 7.19 -42.43 12.85
CA GLY A 295 6.02 -43.00 12.21
C GLY A 295 5.65 -42.30 10.89
N PRO A 296 4.38 -42.32 10.45
CA PRO A 296 3.99 -41.90 9.11
C PRO A 296 4.22 -40.42 8.85
N VAL A 297 4.81 -40.13 7.68
CA VAL A 297 5.10 -38.79 7.19
C VAL A 297 4.24 -38.49 5.97
N TYR A 298 3.62 -37.32 5.97
CA TYR A 298 2.85 -36.81 4.82
C TYR A 298 3.60 -35.65 4.19
N GLY A 299 3.47 -35.47 2.85
CA GLY A 299 4.14 -34.38 2.15
C GLY A 299 3.24 -33.62 1.23
N GLY A 300 3.67 -32.38 0.93
CA GLY A 300 3.14 -31.55 -0.15
C GLY A 300 4.28 -31.11 -1.05
N LEU A 301 4.12 -31.27 -2.36
CA LEU A 301 5.11 -30.93 -3.38
C LEU A 301 4.52 -29.95 -4.38
N ASP A 302 5.18 -28.80 -4.54
CA ASP A 302 4.86 -27.81 -5.54
C ASP A 302 6.05 -27.56 -6.47
N LEU A 303 5.79 -27.53 -7.80
CA LEU A 303 6.83 -27.47 -8.82
C LEU A 303 6.84 -26.12 -9.52
N SER A 304 8.00 -25.51 -9.57
CA SER A 304 8.27 -24.33 -10.40
C SER A 304 9.11 -24.68 -11.63
N ALA A 305 9.10 -23.79 -12.63
CA ALA A 305 9.95 -23.96 -13.82
C ALA A 305 11.17 -23.04 -13.84
N THR A 306 10.93 -21.72 -13.64
CA THR A 306 11.92 -20.68 -13.95
C THR A 306 11.98 -19.56 -12.93
N THR A 307 10.85 -19.15 -12.36
CA THR A 307 10.73 -17.88 -11.61
C THR A 307 10.40 -18.05 -10.13
N ASP A 308 9.73 -19.13 -9.76
CA ASP A 308 9.32 -19.41 -8.38
C ASP A 308 10.15 -20.53 -7.75
N LEU A 309 9.96 -20.74 -6.45
CA LEU A 309 10.58 -21.85 -5.72
C LEU A 309 9.86 -23.16 -6.03
N THR A 310 10.63 -24.23 -6.24
CA THR A 310 10.10 -25.59 -6.07
C THR A 310 10.17 -25.93 -4.60
N SER A 311 9.12 -26.49 -4.02
CA SER A 311 9.04 -26.77 -2.59
C SER A 311 8.54 -28.18 -2.28
N LEU A 312 9.12 -28.79 -1.26
CA LEU A 312 8.62 -29.99 -0.59
C LEU A 312 8.45 -29.67 0.89
N VAL A 313 7.27 -29.87 1.42
CA VAL A 313 7.01 -29.78 2.86
C VAL A 313 6.62 -31.16 3.37
N LEU A 314 7.33 -31.65 4.36
CA LEU A 314 7.04 -32.91 5.04
C LEU A 314 6.44 -32.62 6.41
N VAL A 315 5.41 -33.34 6.79
CA VAL A 315 4.69 -33.18 8.05
C VAL A 315 4.54 -34.53 8.74
N ASN A 316 4.81 -34.53 10.03
CA ASN A 316 4.62 -35.70 10.90
C ASN A 316 3.83 -35.29 12.14
N ARG A 317 2.82 -36.08 12.52
CA ARG A 317 2.02 -35.84 13.73
C ARG A 317 2.56 -36.66 14.88
N GLN A 318 2.88 -36.01 15.99
CA GLN A 318 3.31 -36.65 17.23
C GLN A 318 2.40 -36.17 18.39
N GLY A 319 1.45 -36.98 18.78
CA GLY A 319 0.40 -36.58 19.73
C GLY A 319 -0.51 -35.52 19.12
N ASP A 320 -0.60 -34.35 19.74
CA ASP A 320 -1.40 -33.22 19.27
C ASP A 320 -0.56 -32.18 18.48
N GLU A 321 0.75 -32.39 18.36
CA GLU A 321 1.67 -31.48 17.65
C GLU A 321 1.94 -31.95 16.23
N LEU A 322 2.12 -30.99 15.31
CA LEU A 322 2.56 -31.22 13.95
C LEU A 322 3.98 -30.68 13.76
N HIS A 323 4.89 -31.56 13.39
CA HIS A 323 6.28 -31.21 13.09
C HIS A 323 6.46 -31.11 11.58
N CYS A 324 6.90 -29.92 11.11
CA CYS A 324 7.05 -29.64 9.70
C CYS A 324 8.50 -29.39 9.32
N HIS A 325 8.97 -30.01 8.22
CA HIS A 325 10.25 -29.71 7.59
C HIS A 325 10.00 -29.25 6.16
N ALA A 326 10.49 -28.06 5.81
CA ALA A 326 10.34 -27.48 4.48
C ALA A 326 11.69 -27.48 3.73
N TYR A 327 11.64 -27.84 2.44
CA TYR A 327 12.78 -27.87 1.54
C TYR A 327 12.45 -27.07 0.29
N PHE A 328 13.38 -26.23 -0.14
CA PHE A 328 13.18 -25.32 -1.28
C PHE A 328 14.32 -25.44 -2.26
N TRP A 329 14.01 -25.35 -3.55
CA TRP A 329 14.97 -25.32 -4.65
C TRP A 329 14.71 -24.15 -5.58
N MET A 330 15.77 -23.57 -6.11
CA MET A 330 15.72 -22.57 -7.17
C MET A 330 16.93 -22.69 -8.11
N PRO A 331 16.84 -22.17 -9.36
CA PRO A 331 17.98 -22.13 -10.25
C PRO A 331 19.07 -21.19 -9.73
N LEU A 332 20.34 -21.63 -9.71
CA LEU A 332 21.45 -20.82 -9.21
C LEU A 332 21.59 -19.47 -9.91
N ASP A 333 21.48 -19.47 -11.25
CA ASP A 333 21.63 -18.27 -12.06
C ASP A 333 20.51 -17.24 -11.85
N SER A 334 19.38 -17.66 -11.29
CA SER A 334 18.18 -16.80 -11.05
C SER A 334 18.17 -16.16 -9.67
N VAL A 335 19.02 -16.57 -8.72
CA VAL A 335 19.00 -16.14 -7.32
C VAL A 335 19.06 -14.61 -7.19
N GLN A 336 20.02 -13.97 -7.85
CA GLN A 336 20.23 -12.52 -7.75
C GLN A 336 19.11 -11.70 -8.38
N GLU A 337 18.59 -12.16 -9.51
CA GLU A 337 17.50 -11.51 -10.21
C GLU A 337 16.18 -11.64 -9.43
N ALA A 338 15.89 -12.85 -8.93
CA ALA A 338 14.75 -13.13 -8.07
C ALA A 338 14.80 -12.29 -6.77
N SER A 339 15.98 -12.20 -6.13
CA SER A 339 16.14 -11.36 -4.92
C SER A 339 15.78 -9.90 -5.16
N LYS A 340 16.15 -9.34 -6.32
CA LYS A 340 15.80 -7.97 -6.69
C LYS A 340 14.34 -7.81 -7.06
N ARG A 341 13.79 -8.75 -7.86
CA ARG A 341 12.40 -8.72 -8.34
C ARG A 341 11.41 -8.82 -7.18
N ASP A 342 11.62 -9.80 -6.29
CA ASP A 342 10.68 -10.14 -5.22
C ASP A 342 11.00 -9.39 -3.91
N ARG A 343 12.11 -8.63 -3.89
CA ARG A 343 12.65 -7.94 -2.70
C ARG A 343 12.80 -8.88 -1.50
N ALA A 344 13.15 -10.13 -1.78
CA ALA A 344 13.38 -11.18 -0.80
C ALA A 344 14.85 -11.57 -0.78
N PRO A 345 15.48 -11.81 0.38
CA PRO A 345 16.90 -12.09 0.49
C PRO A 345 17.23 -13.54 0.13
N TYR A 346 16.85 -14.01 -1.06
CA TYR A 346 17.10 -15.37 -1.53
C TYR A 346 18.59 -15.71 -1.52
N ASP A 347 19.46 -14.76 -1.86
CA ASP A 347 20.90 -14.92 -1.84
C ASP A 347 21.45 -15.17 -0.42
N VAL A 348 20.83 -14.59 0.60
CA VAL A 348 21.15 -14.85 2.02
C VAL A 348 20.65 -16.24 2.43
N TRP A 349 19.42 -16.59 2.06
CA TRP A 349 18.84 -17.90 2.39
C TRP A 349 19.56 -19.05 1.72
N VAL A 350 20.07 -18.87 0.50
CA VAL A 350 20.96 -19.85 -0.16
C VAL A 350 22.27 -20.01 0.62
N LYS A 351 22.90 -18.90 1.05
CA LYS A 351 24.13 -18.96 1.87
C LYS A 351 23.92 -19.63 3.23
N GLN A 352 22.72 -19.48 3.79
CA GLN A 352 22.33 -20.13 5.06
C GLN A 352 21.91 -21.60 4.88
N GLY A 353 21.83 -22.09 3.64
CA GLY A 353 21.40 -23.45 3.36
C GLY A 353 19.89 -23.69 3.46
N LEU A 354 19.09 -22.63 3.59
CA LEU A 354 17.62 -22.69 3.64
C LEU A 354 17.00 -22.94 2.27
N ILE A 355 17.67 -22.51 1.20
CA ILE A 355 17.29 -22.78 -0.19
C ILE A 355 18.44 -23.50 -0.87
N ARG A 356 18.15 -24.63 -1.52
CA ARG A 356 19.09 -25.40 -2.33
C ARG A 356 19.07 -24.87 -3.76
N THR A 357 20.22 -24.86 -4.42
CA THR A 357 20.29 -24.35 -5.79
C THR A 357 20.52 -25.49 -6.78
N THR A 358 19.78 -25.48 -7.90
CA THR A 358 20.04 -26.35 -9.03
C THR A 358 20.89 -25.63 -10.08
N PRO A 359 21.74 -26.33 -10.85
CA PRO A 359 22.57 -25.73 -11.91
C PRO A 359 21.72 -25.05 -12.99
N GLY A 360 22.21 -23.90 -13.51
CA GLY A 360 21.61 -23.21 -14.65
C GLY A 360 20.48 -22.25 -14.33
N ARG A 361 19.72 -21.87 -15.36
CA ARG A 361 18.63 -20.86 -15.30
C ARG A 361 17.23 -21.45 -15.11
N VAL A 362 17.10 -22.76 -15.15
CA VAL A 362 15.83 -23.49 -15.04
C VAL A 362 16.02 -24.59 -14.00
N ILE A 363 14.95 -24.93 -13.29
CA ILE A 363 15.00 -26.03 -12.30
C ILE A 363 15.45 -27.33 -12.99
N ASP A 364 16.50 -27.93 -12.43
CA ASP A 364 16.95 -29.28 -12.81
C ASP A 364 16.18 -30.31 -11.99
N TYR A 365 15.16 -30.90 -12.59
CA TYR A 365 14.34 -31.91 -11.94
C TYR A 365 15.10 -33.21 -11.61
N GLY A 366 16.19 -33.52 -12.32
CA GLY A 366 17.05 -34.65 -11.99
C GLY A 366 17.83 -34.41 -10.68
N PHE A 367 18.24 -33.15 -10.45
CA PHE A 367 18.83 -32.76 -9.16
C PHE A 367 17.78 -32.85 -8.03
N VAL A 368 16.59 -32.26 -8.27
CA VAL A 368 15.49 -32.28 -7.30
C VAL A 368 15.06 -33.70 -6.93
N ALA A 369 14.96 -34.59 -7.93
CA ALA A 369 14.59 -36.01 -7.72
C ALA A 369 15.57 -36.75 -6.81
N ARG A 370 16.88 -36.57 -7.02
CA ARG A 370 17.91 -37.17 -6.17
C ARG A 370 17.83 -36.63 -4.75
N ASP A 371 17.71 -35.32 -4.59
CA ASP A 371 17.57 -34.65 -3.30
C ASP A 371 16.34 -35.13 -2.53
N ILE A 372 15.18 -35.25 -3.22
CA ILE A 372 13.95 -35.80 -2.63
C ILE A 372 14.18 -37.25 -2.17
N GLY A 373 14.88 -38.05 -2.98
CA GLY A 373 15.23 -39.41 -2.59
C GLY A 373 16.10 -39.47 -1.33
N GLU A 374 17.07 -38.56 -1.20
CA GLU A 374 17.90 -38.47 0.01
C GLU A 374 17.12 -38.00 1.23
N ILE A 375 16.24 -36.99 1.06
CA ILE A 375 15.40 -36.44 2.13
C ILE A 375 14.41 -37.47 2.64
N CYS A 376 13.75 -38.20 1.73
CA CYS A 376 12.74 -39.21 2.07
C CYS A 376 13.34 -40.56 2.44
N GLY A 377 14.62 -40.73 2.18
CA GLY A 377 15.35 -41.99 2.47
C GLY A 377 15.31 -42.32 3.94
N GLY A 378 14.72 -43.47 4.30
CA GLY A 378 14.58 -43.92 5.69
C GLY A 378 13.34 -43.35 6.44
N LEU A 379 12.54 -42.52 5.81
CA LEU A 379 11.25 -42.05 6.37
C LEU A 379 10.12 -43.00 5.94
N ASP A 380 9.14 -43.17 6.84
CA ASP A 380 7.89 -43.86 6.54
C ASP A 380 6.92 -42.91 5.84
N VAL A 381 7.16 -42.65 4.55
CA VAL A 381 6.36 -41.71 3.74
C VAL A 381 5.03 -42.36 3.38
N ALA A 382 3.94 -41.86 3.96
CA ALA A 382 2.58 -42.38 3.75
C ALA A 382 1.94 -41.83 2.46
N ALA A 383 2.12 -40.54 2.17
CA ALA A 383 1.65 -39.92 0.94
C ALA A 383 2.35 -38.57 0.69
N ILE A 384 2.55 -38.21 -0.59
CA ILE A 384 2.96 -36.88 -1.01
C ILE A 384 1.94 -36.32 -1.99
N ALA A 385 1.22 -35.30 -1.54
CA ALA A 385 0.27 -34.56 -2.38
C ALA A 385 1.01 -33.67 -3.38
N PHE A 386 0.55 -33.62 -4.64
CA PHE A 386 1.18 -32.80 -5.67
C PHE A 386 0.17 -32.21 -6.65
N ASP A 387 0.49 -31.03 -7.22
CA ASP A 387 -0.23 -30.50 -8.38
C ASP A 387 0.18 -31.27 -9.65
N ARG A 388 -0.82 -31.57 -10.52
CA ARG A 388 -0.59 -32.29 -11.77
C ARG A 388 0.29 -31.55 -12.77
N TRP A 389 0.47 -30.25 -12.59
CA TRP A 389 1.26 -29.43 -13.48
C TRP A 389 2.75 -29.82 -13.43
N ARG A 390 3.33 -30.15 -14.62
CA ARG A 390 4.73 -30.59 -14.82
C ARG A 390 5.18 -31.85 -14.03
N MET A 391 4.29 -32.49 -13.31
CA MET A 391 4.68 -33.65 -12.49
C MET A 391 5.21 -34.84 -13.30
N ASP A 392 4.78 -34.99 -14.58
CA ASP A 392 5.29 -36.05 -15.44
C ASP A 392 6.81 -36.01 -15.64
N ARG A 393 7.40 -34.78 -15.65
CA ARG A 393 8.86 -34.64 -15.76
C ARG A 393 9.57 -35.10 -14.50
N LEU A 394 9.08 -34.68 -13.34
CA LEU A 394 9.70 -35.09 -12.07
C LEU A 394 9.52 -36.59 -11.82
N LYS A 395 8.36 -37.17 -12.16
CA LYS A 395 8.15 -38.62 -12.05
C LYS A 395 9.16 -39.42 -12.86
N ALA A 396 9.42 -39.01 -14.12
CA ALA A 396 10.43 -39.64 -14.93
C ALA A 396 11.84 -39.56 -14.34
N GLU A 397 12.18 -38.45 -13.69
CA GLU A 397 13.46 -38.31 -13.03
C GLU A 397 13.55 -39.07 -11.68
N LEU A 398 12.45 -39.19 -10.92
CA LEU A 398 12.37 -40.06 -9.74
C LEU A 398 12.58 -41.54 -10.11
N GLU A 399 11.89 -42.01 -11.17
CA GLU A 399 12.08 -43.37 -11.71
C GLU A 399 13.53 -43.63 -12.14
N ARG A 400 14.17 -42.64 -12.83
CA ARG A 400 15.60 -42.76 -13.22
C ARG A 400 16.53 -42.77 -12.01
N ALA A 401 16.19 -42.08 -10.96
CA ALA A 401 16.94 -42.04 -9.70
C ALA A 401 16.66 -43.27 -8.81
N GLY A 402 15.72 -44.15 -9.18
CA GLY A 402 15.32 -45.33 -8.42
C GLY A 402 14.56 -44.94 -7.11
N VAL A 403 13.90 -43.77 -7.11
CA VAL A 403 13.13 -43.25 -5.98
C VAL A 403 11.65 -43.59 -6.20
N ASP A 404 11.12 -44.44 -5.34
CA ASP A 404 9.69 -44.79 -5.32
C ASP A 404 8.99 -44.14 -4.14
N LEU A 405 8.00 -43.29 -4.41
CA LEU A 405 7.26 -42.51 -3.40
C LEU A 405 5.75 -42.57 -3.67
N PRO A 406 4.92 -42.63 -2.62
CA PRO A 406 3.47 -42.63 -2.75
C PRO A 406 2.94 -41.24 -3.13
N LEU A 407 2.94 -40.95 -4.43
CA LEU A 407 2.56 -39.67 -4.99
C LEU A 407 1.07 -39.61 -5.29
N GLU A 408 0.34 -38.69 -4.66
CA GLU A 408 -1.10 -38.50 -4.80
C GLU A 408 -1.45 -37.16 -5.48
N PRO A 409 -2.25 -37.16 -6.57
CA PRO A 409 -2.69 -35.93 -7.21
C PRO A 409 -3.61 -35.12 -6.29
N PHE A 410 -3.28 -33.85 -6.05
CA PHE A 410 -4.09 -32.93 -5.28
C PHE A 410 -4.47 -31.71 -6.14
N GLY A 411 -5.77 -31.35 -6.17
CA GLY A 411 -6.23 -30.23 -6.97
C GLY A 411 -6.01 -28.90 -6.26
N GLN A 412 -5.50 -27.89 -6.98
CA GLN A 412 -5.32 -26.54 -6.43
C GLN A 412 -6.56 -25.63 -6.56
N GLY A 413 -7.69 -26.17 -6.99
CA GLY A 413 -8.96 -25.45 -7.08
C GLY A 413 -9.66 -25.32 -5.72
N TYR A 414 -10.64 -24.41 -5.65
CA TYR A 414 -11.38 -24.11 -4.41
C TYR A 414 -11.96 -25.35 -3.71
N ALA A 415 -12.40 -26.35 -4.47
CA ALA A 415 -13.00 -27.58 -3.92
C ALA A 415 -12.03 -28.42 -3.08
N SER A 416 -10.72 -28.37 -3.39
CA SER A 416 -9.69 -29.14 -2.68
C SER A 416 -8.92 -28.28 -1.71
N MET A 417 -8.55 -27.03 -2.11
CA MET A 417 -7.72 -26.15 -1.29
C MET A 417 -8.50 -25.54 -0.12
N SER A 418 -9.75 -25.13 -0.30
CA SER A 418 -10.50 -24.49 0.82
C SER A 418 -10.61 -25.39 2.06
N PRO A 419 -11.04 -26.68 1.95
CA PRO A 419 -11.07 -27.55 3.11
C PRO A 419 -9.70 -27.80 3.75
N ALA A 420 -8.62 -27.82 2.95
CA ALA A 420 -7.27 -28.02 3.45
C ALA A 420 -6.77 -26.78 4.22
N LEU A 421 -7.07 -25.57 3.72
CA LEU A 421 -6.78 -24.31 4.41
C LEU A 421 -7.57 -24.16 5.69
N ASP A 422 -8.88 -24.48 5.67
CA ASP A 422 -9.74 -24.46 6.86
C ASP A 422 -9.23 -25.43 7.95
N ALA A 423 -8.75 -26.61 7.53
CA ALA A 423 -8.14 -27.58 8.44
C ALA A 423 -6.82 -27.06 9.03
N LEU A 424 -5.99 -26.41 8.23
CA LEU A 424 -4.73 -25.81 8.72
C LEU A 424 -5.01 -24.65 9.68
N GLU A 425 -5.98 -23.77 9.37
CA GLU A 425 -6.36 -22.65 10.24
C GLU A 425 -6.91 -23.15 11.60
N SER A 426 -7.59 -24.29 11.62
CA SER A 426 -8.13 -24.88 12.85
C SER A 426 -7.07 -25.52 13.76
N ILE A 427 -5.87 -25.78 13.25
CA ILE A 427 -4.76 -26.40 13.99
C ILE A 427 -3.79 -25.32 14.53
N LEU A 428 -3.70 -24.19 13.84
CA LEU A 428 -2.88 -23.05 14.22
C LEU A 428 -3.55 -22.19 15.31
#